data_22fd8869b79ab28edfd4cb711ed04e9d
#
_entry.id   22fd8869b79ab28edfd4cb711ed04e9d
#
_cell.length_a   1.000
_cell.length_b   1.000
_cell.length_c   1.000
_cell.angle_alpha   90.00
_cell.angle_beta   90.00
_cell.angle_gamma   90.00
#
_symmetry.space_group_name_H-M   'P 1'
#
loop_
_entity.id
_entity.type
_entity.pdbx_description
1 polymer ?
#
loop_
_entity_poly.entity_id
_entity_poly.type
_entity_poly.pdbx_seq_one_letter_code
_entity_poly.pdbx_strand_id
1 'polypeptide(L)'
;MGDSLDGGQDAPVRTVDVSAFYMAKHEVTKALWDEVRKWGLKNGYTDLPEGRGKDSNHPVRSINWWDVVKWCNARSEMEKLKPCYNVDEAIYKIGNHNNIACDWSVNGYRLSTEAEWERAARGGLEGKRFPWGDTISHKEANFTNGGYEAYQEGTREGHPKWGQGDRPLTSPVGRLPSNDFGLCDMAGNVAEWCWDWYSPSSYTEGAADPRGPGSGSYRVGRGGSWDGSAISCRVAYRGYSRDPSGAFSFVGFRVARRSVP
;
A
#
# COMPACT_ATOMS: atom_id res chain seq x y z
N MET A 1 -6.48 -9.07 12.53
CA MET A 1 -5.15 -8.61 12.06
C MET A 1 -4.04 -9.43 12.72
N GLY A 2 -2.86 -9.45 12.11
CA GLY A 2 -1.72 -10.23 12.59
C GLY A 2 -1.81 -11.71 12.26
N ASP A 3 -0.79 -12.47 12.63
CA ASP A 3 -0.80 -13.93 12.54
C ASP A 3 -0.09 -14.58 13.74
N SER A 4 -0.37 -15.85 13.99
CA SER A 4 0.26 -16.67 15.02
C SER A 4 1.20 -17.73 14.43
N LEU A 5 1.42 -17.74 13.11
CA LEU A 5 2.05 -18.85 12.42
C LEU A 5 3.58 -18.85 12.57
N ASP A 6 4.19 -17.68 12.57
CA ASP A 6 5.65 -17.55 12.49
C ASP A 6 6.26 -16.90 13.74
N GLY A 7 5.50 -16.75 14.82
CA GLY A 7 5.97 -16.23 16.13
C GLY A 7 6.52 -14.81 16.09
N GLY A 8 6.21 -14.06 15.02
CA GLY A 8 6.71 -12.72 14.78
C GLY A 8 6.11 -11.72 15.76
N GLN A 9 6.96 -11.01 16.51
CA GLN A 9 6.54 -9.92 17.41
C GLN A 9 5.92 -8.75 16.65
N ASP A 10 6.16 -8.66 15.33
CA ASP A 10 5.73 -7.56 14.47
C ASP A 10 4.25 -7.63 14.06
N ALA A 11 3.59 -8.76 14.29
CA ALA A 11 2.24 -9.00 13.83
C ALA A 11 1.36 -9.72 14.88
N PRO A 12 1.16 -9.15 16.09
CA PRO A 12 0.34 -9.78 17.11
C PRO A 12 -1.10 -9.91 16.63
N VAL A 13 -1.72 -11.08 16.90
CA VAL A 13 -3.13 -11.30 16.53
C VAL A 13 -4.03 -10.33 17.30
N ARG A 14 -4.91 -9.64 16.59
CA ARG A 14 -5.92 -8.73 17.14
C ARG A 14 -7.19 -8.82 16.29
N THR A 15 -8.32 -8.85 16.95
CA THR A 15 -9.62 -8.67 16.30
C THR A 15 -9.94 -7.19 16.21
N VAL A 16 -10.26 -6.73 15.01
CA VAL A 16 -10.67 -5.34 14.76
C VAL A 16 -11.85 -5.34 13.80
N ASP A 17 -12.77 -4.40 13.96
CA ASP A 17 -13.85 -4.19 13.03
C ASP A 17 -13.42 -3.22 11.94
N VAL A 18 -13.74 -3.54 10.70
CA VAL A 18 -13.45 -2.67 9.54
C VAL A 18 -14.73 -2.49 8.74
N SER A 19 -15.20 -1.25 8.65
CA SER A 19 -16.36 -0.87 7.85
C SER A 19 -16.14 -1.14 6.37
N ALA A 20 -17.22 -1.21 5.59
CA ALA A 20 -17.13 -1.42 4.15
C ALA A 20 -16.43 -0.24 3.46
N PHE A 21 -15.56 -0.55 2.52
CA PHE A 21 -14.80 0.42 1.72
C PHE A 21 -14.56 -0.12 0.31
N TYR A 22 -14.27 0.79 -0.62
CA TYR A 22 -13.75 0.43 -1.94
C TYR A 22 -12.23 0.53 -1.94
N MET A 23 -11.58 -0.40 -2.62
CA MET A 23 -10.13 -0.39 -2.83
C MET A 23 -9.83 -0.59 -4.32
N ALA A 24 -8.81 0.10 -4.82
CA ALA A 24 -8.35 -0.08 -6.20
C ALA A 24 -7.83 -1.51 -6.40
N LYS A 25 -8.23 -2.11 -7.54
CA LYS A 25 -7.84 -3.49 -7.88
C LYS A 25 -6.33 -3.69 -7.94
N HIS A 26 -5.60 -2.65 -8.34
CA HIS A 26 -4.15 -2.66 -8.50
C HIS A 26 -3.50 -1.47 -7.79
N GLU A 27 -2.19 -1.53 -7.64
CA GLU A 27 -1.34 -0.39 -7.33
C GLU A 27 -1.57 0.73 -8.37
N VAL A 28 -1.38 1.99 -7.97
CA VAL A 28 -1.45 3.12 -8.90
C VAL A 28 -0.33 3.01 -9.94
N THR A 29 -0.70 2.99 -11.22
CA THR A 29 0.26 2.90 -12.31
C THR A 29 0.97 4.22 -12.56
N LYS A 30 2.14 4.17 -13.21
CA LYS A 30 2.86 5.37 -13.66
C LYS A 30 2.01 6.23 -14.60
N ALA A 31 1.25 5.63 -15.51
CA ALA A 31 0.36 6.35 -16.40
C ALA A 31 -0.71 7.14 -15.63
N LEU A 32 -1.38 6.50 -14.66
CA LEU A 32 -2.42 7.16 -13.87
C LEU A 32 -1.82 8.26 -12.96
N TRP A 33 -0.63 8.00 -12.40
CA TRP A 33 0.10 9.03 -11.64
C TRP A 33 0.33 10.28 -12.47
N ASP A 34 0.85 10.11 -13.70
CA ASP A 34 1.18 11.22 -14.59
C ASP A 34 -0.04 12.00 -15.07
N GLU A 35 -1.15 11.30 -15.33
CA GLU A 35 -2.41 11.91 -15.71
C GLU A 35 -2.91 12.87 -14.61
N VAL A 36 -3.01 12.39 -13.38
CA VAL A 36 -3.48 13.17 -12.23
C VAL A 36 -2.48 14.28 -11.89
N ARG A 37 -1.18 13.99 -11.93
CA ARG A 37 -0.12 15.00 -11.74
C ARG A 37 -0.24 16.15 -12.73
N LYS A 38 -0.42 15.84 -14.01
CA LYS A 38 -0.58 16.84 -15.09
C LYS A 38 -1.75 17.77 -14.82
N TRP A 39 -2.86 17.24 -14.32
CA TRP A 39 -4.01 18.00 -13.91
C TRP A 39 -3.68 18.81 -12.63
N GLY A 40 -3.11 18.16 -11.63
CA GLY A 40 -2.80 18.73 -10.32
C GLY A 40 -1.88 19.93 -10.39
N LEU A 41 -0.81 19.88 -11.20
CA LEU A 41 0.11 21.00 -11.40
C LEU A 41 -0.58 22.30 -11.89
N LYS A 42 -1.72 22.18 -12.57
CA LYS A 42 -2.53 23.31 -13.03
C LYS A 42 -3.61 23.73 -12.01
N ASN A 43 -3.83 22.94 -10.95
CA ASN A 43 -4.90 23.13 -9.99
C ASN A 43 -4.40 23.28 -8.53
N GLY A 44 -3.18 23.76 -8.38
CA GLY A 44 -2.61 24.16 -7.09
C GLY A 44 -1.74 23.09 -6.40
N TYR A 45 -1.58 21.89 -6.98
CA TYR A 45 -0.69 20.84 -6.50
C TYR A 45 0.70 20.97 -7.15
N THR A 46 1.36 22.12 -6.95
CA THR A 46 2.51 22.55 -7.74
C THR A 46 3.80 21.81 -7.43
N ASP A 47 3.86 21.07 -6.33
CA ASP A 47 5.05 20.34 -5.88
C ASP A 47 4.95 18.81 -6.06
N LEU A 48 3.93 18.31 -6.78
CA LEU A 48 3.84 16.89 -7.11
C LEU A 48 5.01 16.46 -7.99
N PRO A 49 5.87 15.51 -7.53
CA PRO A 49 7.02 15.05 -8.29
C PRO A 49 6.61 14.19 -9.49
N GLU A 50 7.53 13.98 -10.41
CA GLU A 50 7.29 13.08 -11.55
C GLU A 50 7.03 11.63 -11.13
N GLY A 51 7.60 11.21 -10.00
CA GLY A 51 7.61 9.81 -9.64
C GLY A 51 8.39 8.98 -10.68
N ARG A 52 8.52 7.68 -10.43
CA ARG A 52 9.19 6.77 -11.37
C ARG A 52 8.33 5.54 -11.61
N GLY A 53 8.39 4.98 -12.79
CA GLY A 53 7.84 3.68 -13.17
C GLY A 53 8.80 3.02 -14.16
N LYS A 54 8.78 1.71 -14.27
CA LYS A 54 9.56 1.00 -15.30
C LYS A 54 8.94 1.21 -16.68
N ASP A 55 7.60 1.27 -16.70
CA ASP A 55 6.78 1.55 -17.89
C ASP A 55 5.43 2.12 -17.43
N SER A 56 4.60 2.54 -18.35
CA SER A 56 3.30 3.18 -18.14
C SER A 56 2.34 2.35 -17.28
N ASN A 57 2.31 1.03 -17.47
CA ASN A 57 1.47 0.07 -16.74
C ASN A 57 2.15 -0.59 -15.53
N HIS A 58 3.36 -0.17 -15.17
CA HIS A 58 4.02 -0.55 -13.92
C HIS A 58 3.60 0.37 -12.78
N PRO A 59 3.73 -0.07 -11.50
CA PRO A 59 3.41 0.80 -10.38
C PRO A 59 4.29 2.05 -10.36
N VAL A 60 3.70 3.18 -10.00
CA VAL A 60 4.48 4.36 -9.63
C VAL A 60 5.22 4.10 -8.32
N ARG A 61 6.44 4.60 -8.22
CA ARG A 61 7.38 4.46 -7.10
C ARG A 61 8.28 5.67 -6.98
N SER A 62 9.18 5.68 -6.00
CA SER A 62 10.07 6.81 -5.72
C SER A 62 9.29 8.11 -5.51
N ILE A 63 8.23 8.01 -4.74
CA ILE A 63 7.34 9.05 -4.26
C ILE A 63 7.25 8.93 -2.73
N ASN A 64 7.24 10.04 -2.04
CA ASN A 64 7.12 10.04 -0.58
C ASN A 64 5.64 10.00 -0.15
N TRP A 65 5.41 9.82 1.15
CA TRP A 65 4.06 9.68 1.68
C TRP A 65 3.21 10.95 1.47
N TRP A 66 3.79 12.14 1.64
CA TRP A 66 3.09 13.42 1.42
C TRP A 66 2.69 13.62 -0.03
N ASP A 67 3.54 13.22 -0.98
CA ASP A 67 3.21 13.28 -2.41
C ASP A 67 1.99 12.43 -2.73
N VAL A 68 1.91 11.24 -2.10
CA VAL A 68 0.78 10.32 -2.29
C VAL A 68 -0.53 10.92 -1.77
N VAL A 69 -0.54 11.51 -0.57
CA VAL A 69 -1.79 12.09 -0.02
C VAL A 69 -2.22 13.35 -0.77
N LYS A 70 -1.27 14.17 -1.24
CA LYS A 70 -1.57 15.30 -2.15
C LYS A 70 -2.16 14.81 -3.47
N TRP A 71 -1.58 13.75 -4.05
CA TRP A 71 -2.08 13.14 -5.28
C TRP A 71 -3.50 12.57 -5.12
N CYS A 72 -3.81 11.95 -3.99
CA CYS A 72 -5.16 11.49 -3.68
C CYS A 72 -6.18 12.63 -3.69
N ASN A 73 -5.84 13.78 -3.11
CA ASN A 73 -6.66 14.98 -3.16
C ASN A 73 -6.80 15.51 -4.60
N ALA A 74 -5.70 15.59 -5.35
CA ALA A 74 -5.72 16.04 -6.74
C ALA A 74 -6.64 15.14 -7.60
N ARG A 75 -6.55 13.82 -7.44
CA ARG A 75 -7.42 12.89 -8.13
C ARG A 75 -8.89 13.07 -7.73
N SER A 76 -9.14 13.30 -6.45
CA SER A 76 -10.50 13.54 -5.96
C SER A 76 -11.11 14.79 -6.61
N GLU A 77 -10.40 15.91 -6.61
CA GLU A 77 -10.87 17.14 -7.26
C GLU A 77 -11.03 16.97 -8.78
N MET A 78 -10.08 16.28 -9.45
CA MET A 78 -10.16 15.98 -10.89
C MET A 78 -11.44 15.22 -11.25
N GLU A 79 -11.86 14.26 -10.40
CA GLU A 79 -13.07 13.46 -10.56
C GLU A 79 -14.31 14.07 -9.87
N LYS A 80 -14.25 15.33 -9.42
CA LYS A 80 -15.34 16.08 -8.73
C LYS A 80 -15.82 15.40 -7.46
N LEU A 81 -14.92 14.75 -6.75
CA LEU A 81 -15.15 14.19 -5.42
C LEU A 81 -14.63 15.15 -4.35
N LYS A 82 -15.09 15.00 -3.10
CA LYS A 82 -14.59 15.79 -1.98
C LYS A 82 -13.24 15.23 -1.50
N PRO A 83 -12.13 16.01 -1.55
CA PRO A 83 -10.82 15.58 -1.04
C PRO A 83 -10.88 15.19 0.44
N CYS A 84 -10.06 14.18 0.82
CA CYS A 84 -10.04 13.67 2.18
C CYS A 84 -9.05 14.42 3.09
N TYR A 85 -7.96 14.96 2.55
CA TYR A 85 -6.85 15.44 3.35
C TYR A 85 -6.82 16.95 3.48
N ASN A 86 -6.67 17.43 4.73
CA ASN A 86 -6.69 18.83 5.08
C ASN A 86 -5.51 19.18 5.99
N VAL A 87 -5.04 20.42 5.91
CA VAL A 87 -4.14 21.07 6.85
C VAL A 87 -4.81 22.37 7.27
N ASP A 88 -5.00 22.58 8.56
CA ASP A 88 -5.64 23.77 9.12
C ASP A 88 -6.98 24.10 8.43
N GLU A 89 -7.84 23.08 8.28
CA GLU A 89 -9.15 23.11 7.61
C GLU A 89 -9.13 23.38 6.10
N ALA A 90 -7.98 23.67 5.50
CA ALA A 90 -7.85 23.85 4.06
C ALA A 90 -7.45 22.54 3.36
N ILE A 91 -7.91 22.35 2.11
CA ILE A 91 -7.51 21.21 1.29
C ILE A 91 -5.99 21.18 1.16
N TYR A 92 -5.37 20.09 1.58
CA TYR A 92 -3.93 19.90 1.53
C TYR A 92 -3.43 19.73 0.09
N LYS A 93 -2.61 20.68 -0.41
CA LYS A 93 -2.16 20.71 -1.80
C LYS A 93 -0.63 20.76 -1.96
N ILE A 94 0.11 21.39 -1.04
CA ILE A 94 1.55 21.64 -1.17
C ILE A 94 2.28 21.44 0.16
N GLY A 95 3.59 21.26 0.07
CA GLY A 95 4.49 21.13 1.23
C GLY A 95 4.48 19.72 1.85
N ASN A 96 5.20 19.61 2.95
CA ASN A 96 5.25 18.39 3.78
C ASN A 96 4.83 18.78 5.19
N HIS A 97 3.69 18.27 5.65
CA HIS A 97 3.10 18.62 6.94
C HIS A 97 2.87 17.37 7.78
N ASN A 98 3.13 17.44 9.07
CA ASN A 98 2.89 16.34 9.99
C ASN A 98 1.48 16.38 10.61
N ASN A 99 0.78 17.53 10.53
CA ASN A 99 -0.57 17.76 11.07
C ASN A 99 -1.69 17.56 10.04
N ILE A 100 -1.47 16.70 9.04
CA ILE A 100 -2.50 16.39 8.06
C ILE A 100 -3.64 15.64 8.74
N ALA A 101 -4.87 16.19 8.61
CA ALA A 101 -6.09 15.53 9.01
C ALA A 101 -6.72 14.80 7.80
N CYS A 102 -7.41 13.68 8.07
CA CYS A 102 -8.22 12.99 7.08
C CYS A 102 -9.70 13.06 7.46
N ASP A 103 -10.51 13.62 6.60
CA ASP A 103 -11.97 13.55 6.72
C ASP A 103 -12.45 12.20 6.17
N TRP A 104 -12.76 11.28 7.06
CA TRP A 104 -13.23 9.93 6.74
C TRP A 104 -14.70 9.89 6.30
N SER A 105 -15.43 11.00 6.43
CA SER A 105 -16.84 11.08 6.06
C SER A 105 -17.07 11.34 4.57
N VAL A 106 -16.07 11.88 3.88
CA VAL A 106 -16.16 12.25 2.46
C VAL A 106 -15.86 11.08 1.51
N ASN A 107 -16.14 11.28 0.24
CA ASN A 107 -16.07 10.23 -0.79
C ASN A 107 -14.82 10.29 -1.68
N GLY A 108 -13.83 11.09 -1.30
CA GLY A 108 -12.58 11.24 -2.06
C GLY A 108 -11.67 10.00 -1.98
N TYR A 109 -10.63 10.03 -2.79
CA TYR A 109 -9.55 9.05 -2.75
C TYR A 109 -8.66 9.28 -1.54
N ARG A 110 -8.21 8.21 -0.93
CA ARG A 110 -7.30 8.20 0.20
C ARG A 110 -6.41 6.94 0.22
N LEU A 111 -5.40 6.94 1.05
CA LEU A 111 -4.73 5.71 1.44
C LEU A 111 -5.68 4.84 2.27
N SER A 112 -5.51 3.54 2.20
CA SER A 112 -6.13 2.63 3.16
C SER A 112 -5.50 2.82 4.55
N THR A 113 -6.26 2.53 5.60
CA THR A 113 -5.64 2.22 6.88
C THR A 113 -4.91 0.88 6.77
N GLU A 114 -4.00 0.62 7.71
CA GLU A 114 -3.32 -0.68 7.79
C GLU A 114 -4.31 -1.83 7.97
N ALA A 115 -5.36 -1.62 8.77
CA ALA A 115 -6.41 -2.61 9.00
C ALA A 115 -7.23 -2.90 7.72
N GLU A 116 -7.60 -1.85 6.99
CA GLU A 116 -8.27 -2.00 5.69
C GLU A 116 -7.38 -2.74 4.70
N TRP A 117 -6.09 -2.38 4.64
CA TRP A 117 -5.14 -3.04 3.76
C TRP A 117 -5.04 -4.54 4.05
N GLU A 118 -4.85 -4.91 5.33
CA GLU A 118 -4.72 -6.32 5.72
C GLU A 118 -5.99 -7.12 5.48
N ARG A 119 -7.19 -6.55 5.80
CA ARG A 119 -8.47 -7.18 5.46
C ARG A 119 -8.60 -7.43 3.96
N ALA A 120 -8.25 -6.43 3.15
CA ALA A 120 -8.28 -6.52 1.69
C ALA A 120 -7.30 -7.58 1.17
N ALA A 121 -6.07 -7.60 1.68
CA ALA A 121 -5.05 -8.57 1.30
C ALA A 121 -5.46 -10.02 1.63
N ARG A 122 -6.13 -10.24 2.76
CA ARG A 122 -6.60 -11.56 3.15
C ARG A 122 -7.66 -12.14 2.21
N GLY A 123 -8.38 -11.32 1.45
CA GLY A 123 -9.38 -11.82 0.49
C GLY A 123 -10.50 -12.68 1.10
N GLY A 124 -10.76 -12.55 2.41
CA GLY A 124 -11.71 -13.37 3.15
C GLY A 124 -11.08 -14.57 3.87
N LEU A 125 -9.82 -14.89 3.64
CA LEU A 125 -9.14 -16.00 4.32
C LEU A 125 -8.68 -15.59 5.73
N GLU A 126 -8.89 -16.47 6.69
CA GLU A 126 -8.44 -16.28 8.08
C GLU A 126 -7.17 -17.08 8.37
N GLY A 127 -6.27 -16.52 9.17
CA GLY A 127 -5.07 -17.20 9.65
C GLY A 127 -4.07 -17.62 8.58
N LYS A 128 -4.19 -17.13 7.34
CA LYS A 128 -3.29 -17.47 6.24
C LYS A 128 -2.12 -16.49 6.14
N ARG A 129 -0.94 -17.00 5.68
CA ARG A 129 0.28 -16.20 5.47
C ARG A 129 0.15 -15.23 4.32
N PHE A 130 -0.47 -15.67 3.22
CA PHE A 130 -0.55 -14.95 1.95
C PHE A 130 -2.00 -14.79 1.50
N PRO A 131 -2.27 -13.92 0.52
CA PRO A 131 -3.62 -13.65 0.01
C PRO A 131 -4.38 -14.88 -0.53
N TRP A 132 -3.70 -16.02 -0.73
CA TRP A 132 -4.24 -17.25 -1.32
C TRP A 132 -4.00 -18.50 -0.46
N GLY A 133 -3.24 -18.44 0.64
CA GLY A 133 -2.95 -19.60 1.47
C GLY A 133 -1.66 -19.48 2.28
N ASP A 134 -0.98 -20.60 2.49
CA ASP A 134 0.16 -20.66 3.40
C ASP A 134 1.53 -20.78 2.70
N THR A 135 1.54 -20.94 1.38
CA THR A 135 2.76 -21.00 0.56
C THR A 135 2.82 -19.87 -0.46
N ILE A 136 4.00 -19.54 -0.97
CA ILE A 136 4.24 -18.51 -1.97
C ILE A 136 5.21 -18.97 -3.02
N SER A 137 4.93 -18.64 -4.27
CA SER A 137 5.84 -18.83 -5.40
C SER A 137 5.78 -17.64 -6.36
N HIS A 138 6.64 -17.65 -7.36
CA HIS A 138 6.62 -16.66 -8.44
C HIS A 138 5.42 -16.79 -9.41
N LYS A 139 4.53 -17.75 -9.19
CA LYS A 139 3.25 -17.82 -9.91
C LYS A 139 2.23 -16.83 -9.36
N GLU A 140 2.35 -16.48 -8.09
CA GLU A 140 1.41 -15.63 -7.37
C GLU A 140 1.96 -14.23 -7.06
N ALA A 141 3.31 -14.10 -6.88
CA ALA A 141 3.89 -12.83 -6.43
C ALA A 141 5.23 -12.52 -7.13
N ASN A 142 5.50 -11.21 -7.29
CA ASN A 142 6.78 -10.71 -7.75
C ASN A 142 7.63 -10.23 -6.57
N PHE A 143 8.60 -11.05 -6.16
CA PHE A 143 9.52 -10.81 -5.05
C PHE A 143 10.89 -11.34 -5.39
N THR A 144 11.92 -11.00 -4.60
CA THR A 144 13.26 -11.57 -4.75
C THR A 144 13.50 -12.68 -3.73
N ASN A 145 14.59 -13.39 -3.91
CA ASN A 145 15.03 -14.37 -2.94
C ASN A 145 15.91 -13.71 -1.87
N GLY A 146 15.52 -13.84 -0.62
CA GLY A 146 16.29 -13.30 0.51
C GLY A 146 16.36 -14.24 1.72
N GLY A 147 15.88 -15.48 1.60
CA GLY A 147 15.83 -16.41 2.74
C GLY A 147 15.42 -17.83 2.36
N TYR A 148 15.53 -18.75 3.32
CA TYR A 148 15.14 -20.14 3.20
C TYR A 148 13.82 -20.36 3.97
N GLU A 149 12.76 -19.71 3.52
CA GLU A 149 11.48 -19.89 4.15
C GLU A 149 10.86 -21.23 3.69
N ALA A 150 10.44 -22.06 4.64
CA ALA A 150 9.88 -23.38 4.35
C ALA A 150 8.57 -23.30 3.51
N TYR A 151 7.89 -22.15 3.54
CA TYR A 151 6.66 -21.90 2.79
C TYR A 151 6.90 -21.31 1.38
N GLN A 152 8.16 -21.06 0.99
CA GLN A 152 8.49 -20.62 -0.38
C GLN A 152 8.65 -21.83 -1.29
N GLU A 153 7.83 -21.87 -2.35
CA GLU A 153 7.86 -22.91 -3.37
C GLU A 153 8.59 -22.45 -4.64
N GLY A 154 9.17 -23.40 -5.38
CA GLY A 154 9.80 -23.16 -6.66
C GLY A 154 11.23 -22.63 -6.58
N THR A 155 11.63 -21.80 -7.57
CA THR A 155 12.98 -21.23 -7.63
C THR A 155 13.22 -20.23 -6.51
N ARG A 156 14.45 -20.21 -6.01
CA ARG A 156 14.91 -19.25 -4.99
C ARG A 156 15.65 -18.05 -5.56
N GLU A 157 15.60 -17.88 -6.86
CA GLU A 157 16.06 -16.68 -7.56
C GLU A 157 14.94 -15.66 -7.64
N GLY A 158 15.22 -14.46 -8.15
CA GLY A 158 14.18 -13.47 -8.42
C GLY A 158 13.17 -14.00 -9.44
N HIS A 159 12.04 -13.31 -9.58
CA HIS A 159 10.96 -13.74 -10.45
C HIS A 159 11.45 -14.08 -11.87
N PRO A 160 11.16 -15.26 -12.45
CA PRO A 160 11.74 -15.74 -13.71
C PRO A 160 11.56 -14.75 -14.88
N LYS A 161 10.45 -14.05 -14.92
CA LYS A 161 10.11 -13.11 -16.00
C LYS A 161 10.56 -11.68 -15.72
N TRP A 162 10.51 -11.22 -14.45
CA TRP A 162 10.75 -9.82 -14.08
C TRP A 162 11.93 -9.64 -13.15
N GLY A 163 12.48 -10.72 -12.59
CA GLY A 163 13.65 -10.70 -11.72
C GLY A 163 14.99 -10.58 -12.43
N GLN A 164 14.99 -10.35 -13.74
CA GLN A 164 16.18 -10.24 -14.60
C GLN A 164 16.28 -8.83 -15.20
N GLY A 165 17.50 -8.39 -15.49
CA GLY A 165 17.79 -7.12 -16.16
C GLY A 165 17.92 -5.94 -15.22
N ASP A 166 17.67 -4.75 -15.74
CA ASP A 166 17.88 -3.50 -15.02
C ASP A 166 16.82 -3.27 -13.92
N ARG A 167 17.29 -2.84 -12.76
CA ARG A 167 16.42 -2.46 -11.64
C ARG A 167 15.66 -1.17 -11.95
N PRO A 168 14.42 -1.02 -11.52
CA PRO A 168 13.65 -1.90 -10.62
C PRO A 168 13.07 -3.10 -11.36
N LEU A 169 12.92 -4.21 -10.63
CA LEU A 169 12.38 -5.46 -11.15
C LEU A 169 10.86 -5.58 -10.94
N THR A 170 10.12 -4.49 -11.06
CA THR A 170 8.65 -4.48 -10.97
C THR A 170 8.02 -5.22 -12.14
N SER A 171 6.84 -5.79 -11.93
CA SER A 171 5.94 -6.28 -12.98
C SER A 171 4.92 -5.23 -13.38
N PRO A 172 4.34 -5.29 -14.58
CA PRO A 172 3.10 -4.57 -14.86
C PRO A 172 2.00 -4.99 -13.88
N VAL A 173 1.20 -4.04 -13.41
CA VAL A 173 0.16 -4.32 -12.41
C VAL A 173 -0.87 -5.32 -12.94
N GLY A 174 -1.42 -6.17 -12.07
CA GLY A 174 -2.48 -7.12 -12.39
C GLY A 174 -2.07 -8.25 -13.32
N ARG A 175 -0.79 -8.58 -13.42
CA ARG A 175 -0.31 -9.70 -14.24
C ARG A 175 -0.28 -11.03 -13.49
N LEU A 176 -0.32 -10.97 -12.19
CA LEU A 176 -0.39 -12.13 -11.31
C LEU A 176 -1.83 -12.35 -10.81
N PRO A 177 -2.17 -13.55 -10.33
CA PRO A 177 -3.52 -13.86 -9.87
C PRO A 177 -4.01 -12.89 -8.79
N SER A 178 -5.31 -12.60 -8.81
CA SER A 178 -5.97 -11.86 -7.74
C SER A 178 -6.31 -12.77 -6.57
N ASN A 179 -6.49 -12.17 -5.39
CA ASN A 179 -7.15 -12.85 -4.28
C ASN A 179 -8.68 -12.97 -4.52
N ASP A 180 -9.41 -13.59 -3.58
CA ASP A 180 -10.85 -13.85 -3.72
C ASP A 180 -11.71 -12.56 -3.71
N PHE A 181 -11.15 -11.40 -3.30
CA PHE A 181 -11.80 -10.10 -3.45
C PHE A 181 -11.49 -9.44 -4.82
N GLY A 182 -10.76 -10.12 -5.71
CA GLY A 182 -10.37 -9.64 -7.02
C GLY A 182 -9.22 -8.63 -6.99
N LEU A 183 -8.50 -8.50 -5.88
CA LEU A 183 -7.36 -7.58 -5.73
C LEU A 183 -6.07 -8.26 -6.18
N CYS A 184 -5.33 -7.60 -7.06
CA CYS A 184 -4.03 -8.06 -7.57
C CYS A 184 -2.88 -7.42 -6.81
N ASP A 185 -1.71 -8.08 -6.87
CA ASP A 185 -0.44 -7.57 -6.35
C ASP A 185 -0.47 -7.21 -4.85
N MET A 186 -1.33 -7.90 -4.06
CA MET A 186 -1.38 -7.74 -2.60
C MET A 186 -0.17 -8.38 -1.89
N ALA A 187 0.74 -9.00 -2.64
CA ALA A 187 1.99 -9.56 -2.19
C ALA A 187 3.07 -9.34 -3.25
N GLY A 188 4.18 -8.69 -2.90
CA GLY A 188 5.28 -8.38 -3.82
C GLY A 188 5.01 -7.14 -4.70
N ASN A 189 5.70 -7.03 -5.81
CA ASN A 189 5.74 -5.90 -6.74
C ASN A 189 6.25 -4.60 -6.09
N VAL A 190 5.43 -3.77 -5.47
CA VAL A 190 5.87 -2.67 -4.62
C VAL A 190 5.17 -2.72 -3.27
N ALA A 191 5.87 -2.38 -2.20
CA ALA A 191 5.25 -2.15 -0.91
C ALA A 191 4.34 -0.91 -1.00
N GLU A 192 3.25 -0.91 -0.26
CA GLU A 192 2.21 0.09 -0.39
C GLU A 192 2.14 0.97 0.84
N TRP A 193 2.25 2.30 0.65
CA TRP A 193 1.98 3.25 1.70
C TRP A 193 0.56 3.11 2.23
N CYS A 194 0.44 3.05 3.58
CA CYS A 194 -0.82 3.17 4.30
C CYS A 194 -0.91 4.52 5.02
N TRP A 195 -2.11 4.84 5.52
CA TRP A 195 -2.35 6.06 6.30
C TRP A 195 -1.63 6.06 7.64
N ASP A 196 -1.59 4.92 8.31
CA ASP A 196 -1.23 4.80 9.72
C ASP A 196 0.22 5.19 10.00
N TRP A 197 0.45 5.86 11.12
CA TRP A 197 1.76 5.86 11.73
C TRP A 197 2.06 4.47 12.29
N TYR A 198 3.29 4.05 12.15
CA TYR A 198 3.73 2.76 12.67
C TYR A 198 3.91 2.79 14.18
N SER A 199 3.35 1.80 14.85
CA SER A 199 3.68 1.43 16.23
C SER A 199 3.56 -0.09 16.40
N PRO A 200 4.46 -0.74 17.11
CA PRO A 200 4.37 -2.18 17.38
C PRO A 200 3.09 -2.59 18.11
N SER A 201 2.49 -1.69 18.89
CA SER A 201 1.33 -1.92 19.77
C SER A 201 0.09 -1.11 19.37
N SER A 202 -0.02 -0.68 18.12
CA SER A 202 -1.03 0.33 17.71
C SER A 202 -2.47 -0.14 17.68
N TYR A 203 -2.75 -1.44 17.75
CA TYR A 203 -4.11 -1.94 17.61
C TYR A 203 -4.62 -2.53 18.93
N THR A 204 -5.73 -1.95 19.42
CA THR A 204 -6.47 -2.46 20.56
C THR A 204 -7.44 -3.53 20.09
N GLU A 205 -7.59 -4.60 20.88
CA GLU A 205 -8.61 -5.63 20.65
C GLU A 205 -10.00 -5.00 20.60
N GLY A 206 -10.80 -5.37 19.59
CA GLY A 206 -12.15 -4.85 19.41
C GLY A 206 -12.24 -3.41 18.88
N ALA A 207 -11.13 -2.81 18.42
CA ALA A 207 -11.17 -1.46 17.85
C ALA A 207 -12.00 -1.43 16.55
N ALA A 208 -12.85 -0.41 16.41
CA ALA A 208 -13.61 -0.16 15.19
C ALA A 208 -12.86 0.86 14.31
N ASP A 209 -12.69 0.51 13.03
CA ASP A 209 -12.01 1.33 12.01
C ASP A 209 -10.70 1.95 12.52
N PRO A 210 -9.75 1.15 13.02
CA PRO A 210 -8.53 1.69 13.60
C PRO A 210 -7.68 2.41 12.54
N ARG A 211 -7.04 3.51 12.95
CA ARG A 211 -6.29 4.43 12.08
C ARG A 211 -4.83 4.63 12.52
N GLY A 212 -4.35 3.74 13.37
CA GLY A 212 -3.03 3.86 13.99
C GLY A 212 -2.94 4.97 15.04
N PRO A 213 -1.75 5.21 15.59
CA PRO A 213 -1.53 6.30 16.54
C PRO A 213 -1.59 7.67 15.86
N GLY A 214 -1.83 8.72 16.66
CA GLY A 214 -1.95 10.10 16.15
C GLY A 214 -0.65 10.73 15.65
N SER A 215 0.50 10.13 16.00
CA SER A 215 1.84 10.57 15.58
C SER A 215 2.83 9.43 15.58
N GLY A 216 3.95 9.59 14.88
CA GLY A 216 5.02 8.61 14.82
C GLY A 216 6.18 9.10 13.96
N SER A 217 7.23 8.29 13.85
CA SER A 217 8.40 8.57 13.00
C SER A 217 8.30 7.90 11.64
N TYR A 218 7.53 6.81 11.52
CA TYR A 218 7.40 6.02 10.30
C TYR A 218 5.95 5.85 9.91
N ARG A 219 5.66 5.90 8.61
CA ARG A 219 4.39 5.48 8.05
C ARG A 219 4.42 4.01 7.70
N VAL A 220 3.29 3.34 7.86
CA VAL A 220 3.15 1.93 7.55
C VAL A 220 3.28 1.69 6.06
N GLY A 221 4.11 0.69 5.69
CA GLY A 221 4.16 0.09 4.35
C GLY A 221 3.82 -1.38 4.44
N ARG A 222 3.09 -1.91 3.47
CA ARG A 222 2.55 -3.28 3.47
C ARG A 222 2.78 -4.00 2.14
N GLY A 223 2.72 -5.33 2.17
CA GLY A 223 2.65 -6.18 0.99
C GLY A 223 3.98 -6.75 0.47
N GLY A 224 5.11 -6.26 0.93
CA GLY A 224 6.40 -6.67 0.36
C GLY A 224 6.67 -6.00 -0.99
N SER A 225 7.74 -6.38 -1.67
CA SER A 225 8.12 -5.75 -2.94
C SER A 225 9.00 -6.66 -3.79
N TRP A 226 9.24 -6.24 -5.05
CA TRP A 226 10.17 -6.88 -5.96
C TRP A 226 11.61 -7.02 -5.39
N ASP A 227 11.97 -6.20 -4.40
CA ASP A 227 13.30 -6.20 -3.72
C ASP A 227 13.24 -6.93 -2.36
N GLY A 228 12.07 -7.38 -1.93
CA GLY A 228 11.85 -8.09 -0.67
C GLY A 228 11.80 -9.61 -0.83
N SER A 229 12.02 -10.34 0.27
CA SER A 229 11.90 -11.79 0.31
C SER A 229 10.46 -12.26 0.58
N ALA A 230 10.21 -13.55 0.50
CA ALA A 230 8.93 -14.18 0.79
C ALA A 230 8.34 -13.78 2.15
N ILE A 231 9.19 -13.64 3.19
CA ILE A 231 8.74 -13.22 4.53
C ILE A 231 8.05 -11.86 4.52
N SER A 232 8.55 -10.93 3.70
CA SER A 232 7.99 -9.59 3.60
C SER A 232 6.67 -9.53 2.84
N CYS A 233 6.35 -10.56 2.06
CA CYS A 233 5.09 -10.69 1.31
C CYS A 233 3.94 -11.25 2.15
N ARG A 234 4.18 -11.67 3.40
CA ARG A 234 3.11 -12.13 4.31
C ARG A 234 2.10 -11.02 4.59
N VAL A 235 0.82 -11.36 4.60
CA VAL A 235 -0.26 -10.38 4.85
C VAL A 235 -0.13 -9.69 6.20
N ALA A 236 0.48 -10.33 7.20
CA ALA A 236 0.68 -9.77 8.53
C ALA A 236 2.02 -9.03 8.70
N TYR A 237 2.94 -9.09 7.72
CA TYR A 237 4.27 -8.49 7.87
C TYR A 237 4.23 -6.96 7.89
N ARG A 238 4.88 -6.33 8.87
CA ARG A 238 4.87 -4.88 9.13
C ARG A 238 6.24 -4.19 8.97
N GLY A 239 7.26 -4.91 8.50
CA GLY A 239 8.64 -4.41 8.42
C GLY A 239 8.94 -3.38 7.32
N TYR A 240 7.96 -3.03 6.47
CA TYR A 240 8.11 -1.98 5.45
C TYR A 240 7.75 -0.58 5.92
N SER A 241 7.58 -0.37 7.22
CA SER A 241 7.35 0.97 7.77
C SER A 241 8.59 1.86 7.58
N ARG A 242 8.39 3.06 7.05
CA ARG A 242 9.47 3.95 6.58
C ARG A 242 9.19 5.41 6.95
N ASP A 243 10.27 6.19 6.96
CA ASP A 243 10.20 7.64 7.05
C ASP A 243 9.31 8.19 5.92
N PRO A 244 8.29 9.00 6.25
CA PRO A 244 7.38 9.57 5.26
C PRO A 244 8.07 10.46 4.21
N SER A 245 9.26 10.97 4.47
CA SER A 245 10.05 11.77 3.52
C SER A 245 10.80 10.93 2.48
N GLY A 246 10.90 9.63 2.69
CA GLY A 246 11.65 8.74 1.83
C GLY A 246 10.92 8.42 0.52
N ALA A 247 11.63 8.56 -0.61
CA ALA A 247 11.16 8.21 -1.95
C ALA A 247 11.82 6.92 -2.42
N PHE A 248 11.32 5.77 -1.95
CA PHE A 248 11.94 4.47 -2.16
C PHE A 248 11.58 3.84 -3.51
N SER A 249 12.54 3.14 -4.12
CA SER A 249 12.36 2.48 -5.42
C SER A 249 11.44 1.24 -5.38
N PHE A 250 11.15 0.77 -4.20
CA PHE A 250 10.34 -0.42 -3.92
C PHE A 250 9.01 -0.09 -3.20
N VAL A 251 8.66 1.19 -3.07
CA VAL A 251 7.41 1.62 -2.44
C VAL A 251 6.57 2.41 -3.44
N GLY A 252 5.32 2.02 -3.55
CA GLY A 252 4.23 2.69 -4.27
C GLY A 252 3.00 2.81 -3.37
N PHE A 253 1.81 2.73 -3.94
CA PHE A 253 0.56 2.77 -3.19
C PHE A 253 -0.63 2.30 -4.01
N ARG A 254 -1.72 1.99 -3.32
CA ARG A 254 -3.07 1.91 -3.91
C ARG A 254 -4.04 2.80 -3.16
N VAL A 255 -5.13 3.16 -3.80
CA VAL A 255 -6.13 4.03 -3.21
C VAL A 255 -7.31 3.25 -2.67
N ALA A 256 -7.91 3.79 -1.62
CA ALA A 256 -9.20 3.40 -1.09
C ALA A 256 -10.19 4.56 -1.14
N ARG A 257 -11.47 4.25 -0.95
CA ARG A 257 -12.56 5.22 -0.82
C ARG A 257 -13.58 4.68 0.16
N ARG A 258 -14.28 5.59 0.83
CA ARG A 258 -15.45 5.22 1.63
C ARG A 258 -16.50 4.56 0.74
N SER A 259 -17.09 3.46 1.21
CA SER A 259 -18.33 2.95 0.63
C SER A 259 -19.45 3.92 0.98
N VAL A 260 -20.07 4.47 -0.04
CA VAL A 260 -21.29 5.29 0.13
C VAL A 260 -22.46 4.34 0.05
N PRO A 261 -23.39 4.36 1.03
CA PRO A 261 -24.59 3.54 0.99
C PRO A 261 -25.46 3.84 -0.23
#